data_3cabb107e730c6e00134f8dbae0e39e2
#
_entry.id   3cabb107e730c6e00134f8dbae0e39e2
#
_cell.length_a   1.000
_cell.length_b   1.000
_cell.length_c   1.000
_cell.angle_alpha   90.00
_cell.angle_beta   90.00
_cell.angle_gamma   90.00
#
_symmetry.space_group_name_H-M   'P 1'
#
loop_
_entity.id
_entity.type
_entity.pdbx_description
1 polymer ?
#
loop_
_entity_poly.entity_id
_entity_poly.type
_entity_poly.pdbx_seq_one_letter_code
_entity_poly.pdbx_strand_id
1 'polypeptide(L)' 'MVRCHVCDATEARQALVNEVFLINEKYVLVEGIPASICARCGEATFSRETTERIRRMVHGEAQPMRTVAMEVFAYA' A
#
# COMPACT_ATOMS: atom_id res chain seq x y z
N MET A 1 -18.99 6.43 -6.65
CA MET A 1 -18.09 5.54 -7.40
C MET A 1 -16.73 6.21 -7.56
N VAL A 2 -15.66 5.51 -7.27
CA VAL A 2 -14.31 6.07 -7.35
C VAL A 2 -13.76 5.90 -8.77
N ARG A 3 -13.30 6.98 -9.33
CA ARG A 3 -12.69 6.98 -10.66
C ARG A 3 -11.18 6.86 -10.52
N CYS A 4 -10.58 6.02 -11.35
CA CYS A 4 -9.12 5.85 -11.33
C CYS A 4 -8.44 7.15 -11.78
N HIS A 5 -7.52 7.65 -10.99
CA HIS A 5 -6.81 8.88 -11.30
C HIS A 5 -5.71 8.71 -12.36
N VAL A 6 -5.40 7.47 -12.73
CA VAL A 6 -4.39 7.17 -13.73
C VAL A 6 -5.00 7.04 -15.13
N CYS A 7 -6.06 6.23 -15.28
CA CYS A 7 -6.65 5.97 -16.59
C CYS A 7 -8.11 6.41 -16.71
N ASP A 8 -8.65 7.02 -15.66
CA ASP A 8 -10.02 7.53 -15.61
C ASP A 8 -11.11 6.46 -15.73
N ALA A 9 -10.77 5.19 -15.57
CA ALA A 9 -11.75 4.11 -15.59
C ALA A 9 -12.54 4.12 -14.29
N THR A 10 -13.80 3.65 -14.36
CA THR A 10 -14.68 3.61 -13.19
C THR A 10 -14.86 2.20 -12.63
N GLU A 11 -14.34 1.20 -13.31
CA GLU A 11 -14.44 -0.19 -12.87
C GLU A 11 -13.25 -0.56 -12.00
N ALA A 12 -13.52 -1.18 -10.86
CA ALA A 12 -12.49 -1.60 -9.93
C ALA A 12 -12.94 -2.84 -9.17
N ARG A 13 -11.99 -3.62 -8.69
CA ARG A 13 -12.27 -4.79 -7.85
C ARG A 13 -11.59 -4.61 -6.51
N GLN A 14 -12.14 -5.22 -5.47
CA GLN A 14 -11.55 -5.20 -4.15
C GLN A 14 -10.54 -6.33 -4.03
N ALA A 15 -9.39 -6.03 -3.42
CA ALA A 15 -8.35 -7.03 -3.21
C ALA A 15 -7.49 -6.63 -2.01
N LEU A 16 -6.76 -7.59 -1.46
CA LEU A 16 -5.77 -7.33 -0.43
C LEU A 16 -4.41 -7.22 -1.11
N VAL A 17 -3.67 -6.18 -0.80
CA VAL A 17 -2.37 -5.94 -1.40
C VAL A 17 -1.30 -5.73 -0.33
N ASN A 18 -0.04 -5.88 -0.74
CA ASN A 18 1.11 -5.62 0.12
C ASN A 18 1.85 -4.42 -0.45
N GLU A 19 2.25 -3.50 0.41
CA GLU A 19 2.95 -2.29 -0.01
C GLU A 19 4.15 -2.01 0.89
N VAL A 20 5.20 -1.46 0.30
CA VAL A 20 6.40 -1.04 1.03
C VAL A 20 6.38 0.47 1.16
N PHE A 21 6.56 0.96 2.37
CA PHE A 21 6.60 2.39 2.66
C PHE A 21 7.96 2.77 3.21
N LEU A 22 8.41 3.98 2.88
CA LEU A 22 9.63 4.55 3.44
C LEU A 22 9.23 5.54 4.53
N ILE A 23 9.49 5.19 5.78
CA ILE A 23 9.11 5.97 6.95
C ILE A 23 10.37 6.26 7.76
N ASN A 24 10.68 7.55 7.92
CA ASN A 24 11.87 7.98 8.68
C ASN A 24 13.15 7.23 8.27
N GLU A 25 13.37 7.14 6.96
CA GLU A 25 14.51 6.46 6.36
C GLU A 25 14.53 4.95 6.58
N LYS A 26 13.42 4.39 6.99
CA LYS A 26 13.28 2.97 7.23
C LYS A 26 12.19 2.40 6.32
N TYR A 27 12.47 1.26 5.68
CA TYR A 27 11.47 0.58 4.83
C TYR A 27 10.60 -0.32 5.67
N VAL A 28 9.30 -0.20 5.46
CA VAL A 28 8.31 -0.97 6.20
C VAL A 28 7.37 -1.64 5.19
N LEU A 29 7.17 -2.95 5.33
CA LEU A 29 6.22 -3.70 4.51
C LEU A 29 4.92 -3.86 5.29
N VAL A 30 3.82 -3.45 4.67
CA VAL A 30 2.49 -3.66 5.23
C VAL A 30 1.75 -4.65 4.35
N GLU A 31 1.29 -5.75 4.93
CA GLU A 31 0.62 -6.82 4.21
C GLU A 31 -0.88 -6.81 4.46
N GLY A 32 -1.65 -7.31 3.49
CA GLY A 32 -3.08 -7.49 3.65
C GLY A 32 -3.89 -6.20 3.69
N ILE A 33 -3.48 -5.19 2.92
CA ILE A 33 -4.15 -3.90 2.89
C ILE A 33 -5.36 -3.97 1.95
N PRO A 34 -6.57 -3.65 2.42
CA PRO A 34 -7.74 -3.56 1.54
C PRO A 34 -7.54 -2.45 0.50
N ALA A 35 -7.73 -2.77 -0.74
CA ALA A 35 -7.54 -1.81 -1.83
C ALA A 35 -8.57 -2.01 -2.93
N SER A 36 -8.82 -0.94 -3.68
CA SER A 36 -9.57 -1.01 -4.92
C SER A 36 -8.57 -1.05 -6.06
N ILE A 37 -8.62 -2.09 -6.87
CA ILE A 37 -7.72 -2.27 -8.00
C ILE A 37 -8.46 -1.90 -9.27
N CYS A 38 -7.94 -0.94 -10.03
CA CYS A 38 -8.54 -0.55 -11.29
C CYS A 38 -8.54 -1.75 -12.24
N ALA A 39 -9.72 -2.08 -12.78
CA ALA A 39 -9.86 -3.22 -13.67
C ALA A 39 -9.16 -3.02 -15.01
N ARG A 40 -8.84 -1.78 -15.34
CA ARG A 40 -8.22 -1.43 -16.62
C ARG A 40 -6.71 -1.31 -16.57
N CYS A 41 -6.17 -0.56 -15.60
CA CYS A 41 -4.73 -0.32 -15.54
C CYS A 41 -4.05 -1.00 -14.36
N GLY A 42 -4.79 -1.61 -13.44
CA GLY A 42 -4.21 -2.29 -12.29
C GLY A 42 -3.77 -1.39 -11.14
N GLU A 43 -4.05 -0.10 -11.22
CA GLU A 43 -3.67 0.83 -10.15
C GLU A 43 -4.43 0.56 -8.86
N ALA A 44 -3.71 0.51 -7.75
CA ALA A 44 -4.32 0.29 -6.43
C ALA A 44 -4.65 1.63 -5.77
N THR A 45 -5.85 1.72 -5.20
CA THR A 45 -6.31 2.91 -4.50
C THR A 45 -6.80 2.49 -3.12
N PHE A 46 -6.42 3.27 -2.11
CA PHE A 46 -6.82 3.00 -0.73
C PHE A 46 -7.86 4.02 -0.27
N SER A 47 -8.77 3.59 0.60
CA SER A 47 -9.73 4.50 1.20
C SER A 47 -9.01 5.40 2.19
N ARG A 48 -9.66 6.49 2.57
CA ARG A 48 -9.13 7.40 3.56
C ARG A 48 -8.92 6.72 4.90
N GLU A 49 -9.86 5.88 5.31
CA GLU A 49 -9.75 5.10 6.55
C GLU A 49 -8.55 4.16 6.53
N THR A 50 -8.36 3.46 5.41
CA THR A 50 -7.26 2.54 5.25
C THR A 50 -5.93 3.29 5.33
N THR A 51 -5.81 4.41 4.64
CA THR A 51 -4.61 5.25 4.65
C THR A 51 -4.27 5.72 6.06
N GLU A 52 -5.28 6.19 6.81
CA GLU A 52 -5.07 6.65 8.19
C GLU A 52 -4.63 5.51 9.10
N ARG A 53 -5.20 4.33 8.92
CA ARG A 53 -4.85 3.17 9.72
C ARG A 53 -3.41 2.75 9.47
N ILE A 54 -2.99 2.73 8.21
CA ILE A 54 -1.62 2.41 7.85
C ILE A 54 -0.66 3.41 8.50
N ARG A 55 -0.98 4.69 8.40
CA ARG A 55 -0.15 5.75 8.96
C ARG A 55 0.07 5.55 10.46
N ARG A 56 -0.97 5.23 11.19
CA ARG A 56 -0.87 4.97 12.63
C ARG A 56 -0.01 3.75 12.92
N MET A 57 -0.21 2.68 12.19
CA MET A 57 0.54 1.43 12.38
C MET A 57 2.03 1.64 12.20
N VAL A 58 2.42 2.30 11.10
CA VAL A 58 3.84 2.45 10.78
C VAL A 58 4.55 3.52 11.61
N HIS A 59 3.79 4.39 12.27
CA HIS A 59 4.36 5.40 13.16
C HIS A 59 4.39 4.97 14.63
N GLY A 60 4.31 3.69 14.88
CA GLY A 60 4.60 3.13 16.19
C GLY A 60 3.43 2.76 17.08
N GLU A 61 2.20 2.88 16.59
CA GLU A 61 1.04 2.47 17.38
C GLU A 61 0.81 0.95 17.39
N ALA A 62 1.44 0.23 16.46
CA ALA A 62 1.36 -1.22 16.38
C ALA A 62 2.75 -1.84 16.41
N GLN A 63 2.84 -3.07 16.91
CA GLN A 63 4.08 -3.82 16.89
C GLN A 63 4.21 -4.56 15.56
N PRO A 64 5.41 -4.63 14.98
CA PRO A 64 5.61 -5.42 13.76
C PRO A 64 5.29 -6.89 14.03
N MET A 65 4.63 -7.52 13.07
CA MET A 65 4.34 -8.95 13.14
C MET A 65 5.61 -9.78 12.99
N ARG A 66 6.51 -9.34 12.12
CA ARG A 66 7.81 -9.98 11.91
C ARG A 66 8.75 -9.00 11.24
N THR A 67 10.03 -9.34 11.24
CA THR A 67 11.05 -8.55 10.56
C THR A 67 11.69 -9.42 9.47
N VAL A 68 11.84 -8.88 8.27
CA VAL A 68 12.45 -9.61 7.16
C VAL A 68 13.69 -8.88 6.67
N ALA A 69 14.68 -9.64 6.18
CA ALA A 69 15.85 -9.07 5.55
C ALA A 69 15.50 -8.67 4.12
N MET A 70 16.08 -7.57 3.66
CA MET A 70 15.82 -7.07 2.31
C MET A 70 17.15 -6.91 1.57
N GLU A 71 17.24 -7.49 0.38
CA GLU A 71 18.39 -7.30 -0.48
C GLU A 71 18.26 -5.97 -1.21
N VAL A 72 19.33 -5.20 -1.27
CA VAL A 72 19.36 -3.90 -1.93
C VAL A 72 20.44 -3.91 -3.00
N PHE A 73 20.06 -3.58 -4.21
CA PHE A 73 20.98 -3.50 -5.35
C PHE A 73 21.06 -2.05 -5.80
N ALA A 74 22.26 -1.58 -6.04
CA ALA A 74 22.45 -0.28 -6.67
C ALA A 74 22.45 -0.50 -8.19
N TYR A 75 21.73 0.33 -8.91
CA TYR A 75 21.75 0.26 -10.36
C TYR A 75 23.12 0.69 -10.86
N ALA A 76 23.71 -0.12 -11.75
CA ALA A 76 25.05 0.17 -12.28
C ALA A 76 25.08 -0.06 -13.78
#